data_fbc30deab656e6942046a094e0ccfd10
#
_entry.id   fbc30deab656e6942046a094e0ccfd10
#
_cell.length_a   1.000
_cell.length_b   1.000
_cell.length_c   1.000
_cell.angle_alpha   90.00
_cell.angle_beta   90.00
_cell.angle_gamma   90.00
#
_symmetry.space_group_name_H-M   'P 1'
#
loop_
_entity.id
_entity.type
_entity.pdbx_description
1 polymer ?
#
loop_
_entity_poly.entity_id
_entity_poly.type
_entity_poly.pdbx_seq_one_letter_code
_entity_poly.pdbx_strand_id
1 'polypeptide(L)'
;VKYLKKDGFGVKHATTLEDKQLKEAGIILLGNKESISAEKLSKATKLKVIGYLGNSKKHIPQDVCTDMGIVIFDNIKKPESVAKRMAKFINSGDAFKSSNFPNIQLPKVKNGHRFIHIHRNVPGIMARVNQVLADGKINIVSQFLMTNERIGYVITDISAEYDKKVLKDLKHIKDTISFRVLY
;
A
#
# COMPACT_ATOMS: atom_id res chain seq x y z
N VAL A 1 11.14 -15.95 0.31
CA VAL A 1 10.91 -16.34 -1.09
C VAL A 1 9.87 -17.44 -1.21
N LYS A 2 10.05 -18.63 -0.58
CA LYS A 2 9.07 -19.74 -0.64
C LYS A 2 7.64 -19.30 -0.29
N TYR A 3 7.48 -18.46 0.74
CA TYR A 3 6.18 -17.96 1.18
C TYR A 3 5.49 -17.13 0.08
N LEU A 4 6.18 -16.14 -0.50
CA LEU A 4 5.62 -15.29 -1.55
C LEU A 4 5.23 -16.10 -2.79
N LYS A 5 6.04 -17.08 -3.18
CA LYS A 5 5.71 -17.99 -4.30
C LYS A 5 4.44 -18.81 -4.00
N LYS A 6 4.27 -19.29 -2.77
CA LYS A 6 3.08 -20.05 -2.35
C LYS A 6 1.81 -19.17 -2.41
N ASP A 7 1.92 -17.89 -2.15
CA ASP A 7 0.82 -16.92 -2.24
C ASP A 7 0.61 -16.37 -3.67
N GLY A 8 1.22 -16.99 -4.69
CA GLY A 8 1.00 -16.66 -6.09
C GLY A 8 1.86 -15.51 -6.65
N PHE A 9 2.82 -14.99 -5.87
CA PHE A 9 3.69 -13.92 -6.36
C PHE A 9 4.80 -14.46 -7.27
N GLY A 10 4.98 -13.82 -8.44
CA GLY A 10 6.16 -14.00 -9.27
C GLY A 10 7.39 -13.41 -8.57
N VAL A 11 8.39 -14.23 -8.26
CA VAL A 11 9.59 -13.80 -7.52
C VAL A 11 10.82 -13.96 -8.37
N LYS A 12 11.53 -12.84 -8.58
CA LYS A 12 12.87 -12.80 -9.20
C LYS A 12 13.90 -12.46 -8.14
N HIS A 13 15.06 -13.09 -8.21
CA HIS A 13 16.25 -12.73 -7.42
C HIS A 13 17.14 -11.83 -8.26
N ALA A 14 17.65 -10.78 -7.66
CA ALA A 14 18.59 -9.88 -8.29
C ALA A 14 19.71 -9.53 -7.28
N THR A 15 20.94 -9.46 -7.73
CA THR A 15 22.08 -8.94 -6.95
C THR A 15 22.12 -7.42 -6.97
N THR A 16 21.57 -6.81 -8.04
CA THR A 16 21.43 -5.36 -8.22
C THR A 16 20.02 -5.06 -8.69
N LEU A 17 19.46 -3.94 -8.22
CA LEU A 17 18.16 -3.45 -8.71
C LEU A 17 18.39 -2.53 -9.91
N GLU A 18 18.11 -3.06 -11.10
CA GLU A 18 18.14 -2.30 -12.35
C GLU A 18 16.82 -1.54 -12.58
N ASP A 19 16.88 -0.46 -13.34
CA ASP A 19 15.71 0.40 -13.64
C ASP A 19 14.53 -0.37 -14.26
N LYS A 20 14.81 -1.36 -15.11
CA LYS A 20 13.77 -2.21 -15.71
C LYS A 20 13.02 -3.02 -14.63
N GLN A 21 13.77 -3.60 -13.69
CA GLN A 21 13.20 -4.39 -12.59
C GLN A 21 12.40 -3.50 -11.64
N LEU A 22 12.91 -2.28 -11.34
CA LEU A 22 12.22 -1.31 -10.50
C LEU A 22 10.87 -0.88 -11.08
N LYS A 23 10.80 -0.62 -12.39
CA LYS A 23 9.54 -0.24 -13.07
C LYS A 23 8.46 -1.33 -13.02
N GLU A 24 8.87 -2.60 -12.98
CA GLU A 24 7.96 -3.75 -12.98
C GLU A 24 7.59 -4.23 -11.58
N ALA A 25 8.44 -3.94 -10.59
CA ALA A 25 8.27 -4.48 -9.24
C ALA A 25 7.10 -3.84 -8.50
N GLY A 26 6.14 -4.65 -8.07
CA GLY A 26 5.11 -4.25 -7.10
C GLY A 26 5.55 -4.44 -5.65
N ILE A 27 6.53 -5.31 -5.43
CA ILE A 27 7.07 -5.72 -4.13
C ILE A 27 8.60 -5.80 -4.24
N ILE A 28 9.29 -5.22 -3.26
CA ILE A 28 10.75 -5.37 -3.11
C ILE A 28 11.06 -5.91 -1.72
N LEU A 29 11.91 -6.93 -1.62
CA LEU A 29 12.45 -7.41 -0.36
C LEU A 29 13.96 -7.21 -0.38
N LEU A 30 14.45 -6.37 0.52
CA LEU A 30 15.86 -6.03 0.69
C LEU A 30 16.46 -6.77 1.89
N GLY A 31 17.69 -7.20 1.77
CA GLY A 31 18.50 -7.67 2.89
C GLY A 31 18.95 -6.52 3.80
N ASN A 32 19.65 -6.86 4.87
CA ASN A 32 20.04 -5.90 5.92
C ASN A 32 21.21 -4.97 5.55
N LYS A 33 21.83 -5.16 4.40
CA LYS A 33 22.97 -4.35 3.90
C LYS A 33 22.61 -3.55 2.64
N GLU A 34 21.48 -3.86 2.00
CA GLU A 34 21.06 -3.17 0.80
C GLU A 34 20.40 -1.84 1.15
N SER A 35 20.53 -0.89 0.22
CA SER A 35 19.89 0.42 0.30
C SER A 35 19.22 0.77 -1.01
N ILE A 36 18.19 1.61 -0.94
CA ILE A 36 17.52 2.16 -2.11
C ILE A 36 17.45 3.68 -1.99
N SER A 37 17.89 4.40 -3.03
CA SER A 37 17.85 5.86 -3.05
C SER A 37 16.48 6.40 -3.46
N ALA A 38 16.20 7.66 -3.14
CA ALA A 38 15.00 8.36 -3.58
C ALA A 38 14.91 8.42 -5.13
N GLU A 39 16.03 8.58 -5.81
CA GLU A 39 16.11 8.54 -7.28
C GLU A 39 15.66 7.18 -7.83
N LYS A 40 16.12 6.07 -7.26
CA LYS A 40 15.67 4.73 -7.66
C LYS A 40 14.18 4.52 -7.37
N LEU A 41 13.70 5.00 -6.23
CA LEU A 41 12.28 4.91 -5.88
C LEU A 41 11.39 5.66 -6.88
N SER A 42 11.80 6.83 -7.36
CA SER A 42 11.02 7.59 -8.35
C SER A 42 10.76 6.82 -9.66
N LYS A 43 11.62 5.85 -9.99
CA LYS A 43 11.46 4.96 -11.15
C LYS A 43 10.53 3.77 -10.89
N ALA A 44 10.22 3.47 -9.62
CA ALA A 44 9.45 2.31 -9.19
C ALA A 44 7.93 2.60 -9.16
N THR A 45 7.35 2.94 -10.29
CA THR A 45 5.98 3.44 -10.43
C THR A 45 4.88 2.44 -10.01
N LYS A 46 5.19 1.14 -9.99
CA LYS A 46 4.26 0.08 -9.58
C LYS A 46 4.46 -0.39 -8.15
N LEU A 47 5.53 0.08 -7.48
CA LEU A 47 5.90 -0.38 -6.15
C LEU A 47 4.85 0.00 -5.10
N LYS A 48 4.45 -0.97 -4.29
CA LYS A 48 3.45 -0.82 -3.23
C LYS A 48 4.04 -1.07 -1.84
N VAL A 49 5.03 -1.95 -1.76
CA VAL A 49 5.57 -2.37 -0.47
C VAL A 49 7.04 -2.75 -0.56
N ILE A 50 7.80 -2.34 0.44
CA ILE A 50 9.18 -2.75 0.67
C ILE A 50 9.24 -3.54 1.97
N GLY A 51 9.83 -4.74 1.92
CA GLY A 51 10.27 -5.48 3.09
C GLY A 51 11.76 -5.26 3.30
N TYR A 52 12.20 -5.09 4.54
CA TYR A 52 13.60 -4.91 4.88
C TYR A 52 14.00 -5.84 6.03
N LEU A 53 15.10 -6.57 5.85
CA LEU A 53 15.57 -7.54 6.85
C LEU A 53 16.52 -6.87 7.86
N GLY A 54 16.00 -5.88 8.62
CA GLY A 54 16.77 -5.12 9.60
C GLY A 54 16.06 -3.81 9.95
N ASN A 55 16.82 -2.80 10.39
CA ASN A 55 16.32 -1.45 10.60
C ASN A 55 16.49 -0.62 9.33
N SER A 56 15.41 -0.22 8.71
CA SER A 56 15.40 0.44 7.40
C SER A 56 15.80 1.93 7.45
N LYS A 57 15.80 2.58 8.62
CA LYS A 57 15.92 4.06 8.76
C LYS A 57 17.10 4.68 8.02
N LYS A 58 18.25 3.99 7.96
CA LYS A 58 19.46 4.47 7.28
C LYS A 58 19.58 4.00 5.83
N HIS A 59 18.72 3.11 5.39
CA HIS A 59 18.83 2.38 4.12
C HIS A 59 17.70 2.69 3.14
N ILE A 60 16.56 3.16 3.67
CA ILE A 60 15.38 3.47 2.88
C ILE A 60 14.89 4.87 3.28
N PRO A 61 14.71 5.82 2.35
CA PRO A 61 14.15 7.14 2.63
C PRO A 61 12.65 7.02 2.94
N GLN A 62 12.32 6.84 4.22
CA GLN A 62 10.97 6.51 4.67
C GLN A 62 9.94 7.58 4.29
N ASP A 63 10.32 8.86 4.37
CA ASP A 63 9.43 9.97 4.00
C ASP A 63 9.07 9.92 2.52
N VAL A 64 10.05 9.67 1.65
CA VAL A 64 9.82 9.51 0.20
C VAL A 64 8.88 8.34 -0.07
N CYS A 65 9.11 7.20 0.59
CA CYS A 65 8.21 6.05 0.46
C CYS A 65 6.78 6.39 0.89
N THR A 66 6.62 7.10 2.01
CA THR A 66 5.31 7.53 2.51
C THR A 66 4.61 8.45 1.52
N ASP A 67 5.31 9.45 0.99
CA ASP A 67 4.78 10.40 -0.01
C ASP A 67 4.41 9.74 -1.34
N MET A 68 5.03 8.60 -1.65
CA MET A 68 4.72 7.78 -2.82
C MET A 68 3.65 6.70 -2.55
N GLY A 69 3.16 6.57 -1.33
CA GLY A 69 2.20 5.53 -0.95
C GLY A 69 2.82 4.13 -0.86
N ILE A 70 4.13 4.04 -0.62
CA ILE A 70 4.88 2.77 -0.49
C ILE A 70 5.01 2.42 0.99
N VAL A 71 4.47 1.27 1.39
CA VAL A 71 4.53 0.78 2.76
C VAL A 71 5.87 0.06 3.04
N ILE A 72 6.43 0.25 4.23
CA ILE A 72 7.67 -0.39 4.66
C ILE A 72 7.39 -1.32 5.83
N PHE A 73 7.83 -2.57 5.72
CA PHE A 73 7.88 -3.53 6.82
C PHE A 73 9.33 -3.86 7.15
N ASP A 74 9.78 -3.45 8.32
CA ASP A 74 11.13 -3.69 8.82
C ASP A 74 11.14 -4.11 10.30
N ASN A 75 12.32 -4.19 10.91
CA ASN A 75 12.50 -4.55 12.33
C ASN A 75 11.83 -5.88 12.74
N ILE A 76 11.64 -6.79 11.80
CA ILE A 76 11.03 -8.09 12.03
C ILE A 76 12.11 -9.16 12.01
N LYS A 77 12.29 -9.87 13.15
CA LYS A 77 13.38 -10.84 13.34
C LYS A 77 13.39 -11.99 12.31
N LYS A 78 12.23 -12.41 11.82
CA LYS A 78 12.10 -13.55 10.90
C LYS A 78 11.76 -13.09 9.49
N PRO A 79 12.57 -13.39 8.47
CA PRO A 79 12.32 -13.01 7.07
C PRO A 79 10.94 -13.45 6.55
N GLU A 80 10.48 -14.62 6.99
CA GLU A 80 9.15 -15.13 6.64
C GLU A 80 8.02 -14.25 7.18
N SER A 81 8.21 -13.65 8.35
CA SER A 81 7.24 -12.74 8.94
C SER A 81 7.16 -11.41 8.18
N VAL A 82 8.29 -10.92 7.63
CA VAL A 82 8.29 -9.78 6.71
C VAL A 82 7.48 -10.12 5.47
N ALA A 83 7.78 -11.24 4.82
CA ALA A 83 7.07 -11.69 3.62
C ALA A 83 5.56 -11.87 3.85
N LYS A 84 5.17 -12.44 5.00
CA LYS A 84 3.75 -12.57 5.38
C LYS A 84 3.04 -11.22 5.50
N ARG A 85 3.68 -10.22 6.11
CA ARG A 85 3.10 -8.87 6.22
C ARG A 85 2.98 -8.19 4.87
N MET A 86 4.00 -8.30 4.03
CA MET A 86 3.97 -7.77 2.67
C MET A 86 2.81 -8.38 1.86
N ALA A 87 2.67 -9.70 1.89
CA ALA A 87 1.57 -10.41 1.23
C ALA A 87 0.21 -9.98 1.80
N LYS A 88 0.08 -9.88 3.13
CA LYS A 88 -1.15 -9.43 3.78
C LYS A 88 -1.51 -7.99 3.35
N PHE A 89 -0.54 -7.08 3.29
CA PHE A 89 -0.77 -5.73 2.80
C PHE A 89 -1.25 -5.72 1.34
N ILE A 90 -0.63 -6.50 0.47
CA ILE A 90 -1.06 -6.58 -0.93
C ILE A 90 -2.48 -7.13 -1.04
N ASN A 91 -2.80 -8.19 -0.32
CA ASN A 91 -4.07 -8.92 -0.44
C ASN A 91 -5.23 -8.32 0.37
N SER A 92 -4.96 -7.52 1.40
CA SER A 92 -6.02 -6.98 2.26
C SER A 92 -5.87 -5.51 2.64
N GLY A 93 -4.75 -4.87 2.31
CA GLY A 93 -4.46 -3.50 2.75
C GLY A 93 -4.04 -3.39 4.22
N ASP A 94 -3.76 -4.50 4.90
CA ASP A 94 -3.36 -4.49 6.31
C ASP A 94 -1.94 -3.91 6.48
N ALA A 95 -1.83 -2.71 7.07
CA ALA A 95 -0.57 -2.02 7.33
C ALA A 95 -0.08 -2.19 8.78
N PHE A 96 -0.61 -3.17 9.51
CA PHE A 96 -0.26 -3.41 10.91
C PHE A 96 1.24 -3.64 11.11
N LYS A 97 1.82 -2.82 12.00
CA LYS A 97 3.27 -2.80 12.29
C LYS A 97 4.15 -2.47 11.07
N SER A 98 3.67 -1.66 10.14
CA SER A 98 4.53 -0.98 9.18
C SER A 98 5.32 0.14 9.87
N SER A 99 6.44 0.55 9.28
CA SER A 99 7.31 1.57 9.88
C SER A 99 6.91 2.98 9.54
N ASN A 100 6.18 3.18 8.44
CA ASN A 100 5.92 4.50 7.87
C ASN A 100 4.44 4.81 7.61
N PHE A 101 3.55 3.81 7.74
CA PHE A 101 2.10 4.00 7.58
C PHE A 101 1.38 3.99 8.92
N PRO A 102 0.17 4.57 8.98
CA PRO A 102 -0.72 4.42 10.12
C PRO A 102 -0.95 2.94 10.46
N ASN A 103 -0.94 2.63 11.75
CA ASN A 103 -1.01 1.25 12.24
C ASN A 103 -2.45 0.73 12.21
N ILE A 104 -2.84 0.14 11.09
CA ILE A 104 -4.19 -0.40 10.91
C ILE A 104 -4.16 -1.92 10.73
N GLN A 105 -4.99 -2.60 11.50
CA GLN A 105 -5.25 -4.03 11.38
C GLN A 105 -6.67 -4.24 10.87
N LEU A 106 -6.81 -4.97 9.78
CA LEU A 106 -8.08 -5.11 9.07
C LEU A 106 -8.65 -6.52 9.19
N PRO A 107 -9.97 -6.65 9.34
CA PRO A 107 -10.66 -7.92 9.17
C PRO A 107 -10.57 -8.37 7.71
N LYS A 108 -10.84 -9.65 7.46
CA LYS A 108 -11.02 -10.14 6.09
C LYS A 108 -12.29 -9.54 5.49
N VAL A 109 -12.21 -9.18 4.22
CA VAL A 109 -13.41 -8.79 3.45
C VAL A 109 -14.33 -10.00 3.34
N LYS A 110 -15.60 -9.80 3.63
CA LYS A 110 -16.65 -10.81 3.46
C LYS A 110 -17.63 -10.28 2.40
N ASN A 111 -17.74 -10.98 1.28
CA ASN A 111 -18.75 -10.70 0.24
C ASN A 111 -18.79 -9.24 -0.22
N GLY A 112 -17.71 -8.75 -0.79
CA GLY A 112 -17.65 -7.37 -1.28
C GLY A 112 -16.28 -7.01 -1.80
N HIS A 113 -16.13 -5.75 -2.18
CA HIS A 113 -14.87 -5.19 -2.63
C HIS A 113 -14.30 -4.25 -1.59
N ARG A 114 -12.99 -4.15 -1.53
CA ARG A 114 -12.27 -3.23 -0.66
C ARG A 114 -11.58 -2.16 -1.47
N PHE A 115 -11.94 -0.92 -1.23
CA PHE A 115 -11.25 0.25 -1.74
C PHE A 115 -10.15 0.66 -0.77
N ILE A 116 -8.94 0.83 -1.28
CA ILE A 116 -7.80 1.33 -0.53
C ILE A 116 -7.41 2.66 -1.13
N HIS A 117 -7.54 3.73 -0.34
CA HIS A 117 -7.25 5.09 -0.73
C HIS A 117 -6.19 5.70 0.18
N ILE A 118 -5.05 6.04 -0.38
CA ILE A 118 -3.97 6.74 0.29
C ILE A 118 -3.98 8.17 -0.23
N HIS A 119 -4.02 9.13 0.67
CA HIS A 119 -4.07 10.55 0.33
C HIS A 119 -3.18 11.39 1.23
N ARG A 120 -2.84 12.61 0.84
CA ARG A 120 -2.20 13.57 1.74
C ARG A 120 -3.15 13.90 2.89
N ASN A 121 -2.59 14.06 4.11
CA ASN A 121 -3.41 14.38 5.27
C ASN A 121 -3.81 15.87 5.24
N VAL A 122 -4.85 16.18 4.49
CA VAL A 122 -5.38 17.53 4.33
C VAL A 122 -6.87 17.59 4.68
N PRO A 123 -7.37 18.72 5.23
CA PRO A 123 -8.79 18.88 5.56
C PRO A 123 -9.70 18.67 4.35
N GLY A 124 -10.87 18.08 4.60
CA GLY A 124 -11.96 17.93 3.62
C GLY A 124 -11.82 16.77 2.64
N ILE A 125 -10.72 16.00 2.65
CA ILE A 125 -10.56 14.91 1.69
C ILE A 125 -11.56 13.79 1.92
N MET A 126 -11.89 13.46 3.17
CA MET A 126 -12.89 12.45 3.50
C MET A 126 -14.31 12.85 3.07
N ALA A 127 -14.62 14.15 3.14
CA ALA A 127 -15.89 14.64 2.61
C ALA A 127 -16.00 14.38 1.10
N ARG A 128 -14.92 14.61 0.34
CA ARG A 128 -14.89 14.34 -1.11
C ARG A 128 -14.98 12.85 -1.42
N VAL A 129 -14.25 12.00 -0.67
CA VAL A 129 -14.32 10.54 -0.84
C VAL A 129 -15.74 10.06 -0.61
N ASN A 130 -16.37 10.47 0.49
CA ASN A 130 -17.74 10.05 0.81
C ASN A 130 -18.78 10.64 -0.16
N GLN A 131 -18.56 11.85 -0.68
CA GLN A 131 -19.42 12.43 -1.70
C GLN A 131 -19.38 11.60 -3.00
N VAL A 132 -18.20 11.21 -3.47
CA VAL A 132 -18.07 10.36 -4.68
C VAL A 132 -18.78 9.01 -4.48
N LEU A 133 -18.67 8.41 -3.29
CA LEU A 133 -19.36 7.17 -2.98
C LEU A 133 -20.89 7.36 -2.95
N ALA A 134 -21.37 8.46 -2.35
CA ALA A 134 -22.79 8.80 -2.28
C ALA A 134 -23.39 9.08 -3.67
N ASP A 135 -22.70 9.86 -4.50
CA ASP A 135 -23.12 10.16 -5.88
C ASP A 135 -23.17 8.88 -6.73
N GLY A 136 -22.26 7.95 -6.47
CA GLY A 136 -22.23 6.62 -7.06
C GLY A 136 -23.24 5.64 -6.48
N LYS A 137 -24.06 6.06 -5.50
CA LYS A 137 -25.03 5.22 -4.77
C LYS A 137 -24.41 3.96 -4.16
N ILE A 138 -23.15 4.06 -3.73
CA ILE A 138 -22.41 2.95 -3.15
C ILE A 138 -22.74 2.81 -1.67
N ASN A 139 -23.18 1.63 -1.28
CA ASN A 139 -23.38 1.29 0.12
C ASN A 139 -22.04 0.91 0.78
N ILE A 140 -21.64 1.68 1.81
CA ILE A 140 -20.46 1.43 2.62
C ILE A 140 -20.82 0.39 3.67
N VAL A 141 -20.12 -0.75 3.64
CA VAL A 141 -20.25 -1.83 4.65
C VAL A 141 -19.41 -1.49 5.89
N SER A 142 -18.17 -1.06 5.66
CA SER A 142 -17.31 -0.56 6.72
C SER A 142 -16.29 0.45 6.16
N GLN A 143 -15.87 1.38 6.99
CA GLN A 143 -14.83 2.33 6.62
C GLN A 143 -13.86 2.53 7.79
N PHE A 144 -12.57 2.40 7.50
CA PHE A 144 -11.48 2.59 8.44
C PHE A 144 -10.61 3.75 7.96
N LEU A 145 -10.41 4.73 8.81
CA LEU A 145 -9.49 5.84 8.56
C LEU A 145 -8.44 5.87 9.67
N MET A 146 -7.20 5.87 9.28
CA MET A 146 -6.07 6.20 10.16
C MET A 146 -5.17 7.21 9.47
N THR A 147 -4.66 8.16 10.23
CA THR A 147 -3.79 9.22 9.73
C THR A 147 -2.48 9.25 10.49
N ASN A 148 -1.45 9.78 9.85
CA ASN A 148 -0.26 10.33 10.47
C ASN A 148 -0.07 11.77 9.98
N GLU A 149 1.04 12.41 10.30
CA GLU A 149 1.32 13.80 9.91
C GLU A 149 1.30 14.02 8.38
N ARG A 150 1.62 13.01 7.58
CA ARG A 150 1.82 13.13 6.12
C ARG A 150 0.64 12.60 5.32
N ILE A 151 0.07 11.49 5.72
CA ILE A 151 -0.94 10.77 4.93
C ILE A 151 -2.16 10.37 5.74
N GLY A 152 -3.30 10.27 5.05
CA GLY A 152 -4.46 9.51 5.46
C GLY A 152 -4.51 8.18 4.70
N TYR A 153 -4.84 7.12 5.43
CA TYR A 153 -4.99 5.77 4.92
C TYR A 153 -6.42 5.30 5.16
N VAL A 154 -7.21 5.28 4.09
CA VAL A 154 -8.64 4.96 4.11
C VAL A 154 -8.87 3.60 3.48
N ILE A 155 -9.58 2.76 4.20
CA ILE A 155 -10.04 1.46 3.73
C ILE A 155 -11.56 1.49 3.77
N THR A 156 -12.20 1.30 2.63
CA THR A 156 -13.66 1.26 2.53
C THR A 156 -14.09 -0.09 1.96
N ASP A 157 -14.80 -0.87 2.74
CA ASP A 157 -15.44 -2.09 2.29
C ASP A 157 -16.84 -1.74 1.78
N ILE A 158 -17.17 -2.18 0.60
CA ILE A 158 -18.42 -1.87 -0.10
C ILE A 158 -19.11 -3.15 -0.57
N SER A 159 -20.41 -3.07 -0.87
CA SER A 159 -21.09 -4.08 -1.68
C SER A 159 -20.45 -4.18 -3.07
N ALA A 160 -20.59 -5.34 -3.73
CA ALA A 160 -19.84 -5.64 -4.96
C ALA A 160 -20.23 -4.80 -6.19
N GLU A 161 -21.35 -4.07 -6.16
CA GLU A 161 -21.88 -3.33 -7.30
C GLU A 161 -21.44 -1.87 -7.29
N TYR A 162 -20.76 -1.45 -8.35
CA TYR A 162 -20.39 -0.05 -8.59
C TYR A 162 -20.01 0.19 -10.05
N ASP A 163 -20.21 1.43 -10.52
CA ASP A 163 -19.77 1.86 -11.84
C ASP A 163 -18.25 2.12 -11.87
N LYS A 164 -17.61 1.81 -12.99
CA LYS A 164 -16.21 2.16 -13.26
C LYS A 164 -15.92 3.66 -13.14
N LYS A 165 -16.95 4.52 -13.36
CA LYS A 165 -16.85 5.95 -13.16
C LYS A 165 -16.45 6.29 -11.72
N VAL A 166 -17.04 5.65 -10.73
CA VAL A 166 -16.71 5.87 -9.31
C VAL A 166 -15.24 5.62 -9.03
N LEU A 167 -14.65 4.53 -9.60
CA LEU A 167 -13.23 4.24 -9.45
C LEU A 167 -12.36 5.34 -10.05
N LYS A 168 -12.77 5.87 -11.21
CA LYS A 168 -12.07 6.98 -11.86
C LYS A 168 -12.15 8.24 -11.00
N ASP A 169 -13.33 8.57 -10.49
CA ASP A 169 -13.55 9.77 -9.70
C ASP A 169 -12.78 9.72 -8.37
N LEU A 170 -12.81 8.59 -7.65
CA LEU A 170 -12.02 8.37 -6.44
C LEU A 170 -10.51 8.53 -6.70
N LYS A 171 -10.02 8.00 -7.81
CA LYS A 171 -8.60 8.09 -8.18
C LYS A 171 -8.17 9.52 -8.51
N HIS A 172 -9.08 10.37 -9.00
CA HIS A 172 -8.79 11.74 -9.42
C HIS A 172 -9.11 12.78 -8.34
N ILE A 173 -9.53 12.38 -7.14
CA ILE A 173 -9.66 13.33 -6.03
C ILE A 173 -8.30 13.99 -5.82
N LYS A 174 -8.30 15.34 -5.76
CA LYS A 174 -7.08 16.10 -5.47
C LYS A 174 -6.44 15.61 -4.16
N ASP A 175 -5.13 15.52 -4.13
CA ASP A 175 -4.33 15.01 -3.01
C ASP A 175 -4.38 13.48 -2.81
N THR A 176 -4.99 12.74 -3.75
CA THR A 176 -4.84 11.29 -3.82
C THR A 176 -3.40 10.92 -4.19
N ILE A 177 -2.78 10.08 -3.37
CA ILE A 177 -1.45 9.49 -3.63
C ILE A 177 -1.60 8.17 -4.39
N SER A 178 -2.50 7.32 -3.92
CA SER A 178 -2.74 6.00 -4.52
C SER A 178 -4.16 5.52 -4.24
N PHE A 179 -4.75 4.86 -5.22
CA PHE A 179 -6.04 4.19 -5.10
C PHE A 179 -5.99 2.81 -5.73
N ARG A 180 -6.52 1.81 -5.05
CA ARG A 180 -6.65 0.44 -5.58
C ARG A 180 -7.88 -0.26 -5.05
N VAL A 181 -8.33 -1.28 -5.79
CA VAL A 181 -9.46 -2.14 -5.42
C VAL A 181 -8.94 -3.55 -5.16
N LEU A 182 -9.47 -4.20 -4.13
CA LEU A 182 -9.29 -5.62 -3.85
C LEU A 182 -10.66 -6.32 -3.97
N TYR A 183 -10.63 -7.51 -4.57
CA TYR A 183 -11.79 -8.35 -4.87
C TYR A 183 -11.79 -9.59 -4.00
#